data_3e61b2078c9ceed800a1acfe1d4d354e
#
_entry.id   3e61b2078c9ceed800a1acfe1d4d354e
#
_cell.length_a   1.000
_cell.length_b   1.000
_cell.length_c   1.000
_cell.angle_alpha   90.00
_cell.angle_beta   90.00
_cell.angle_gamma   90.00
#
_symmetry.space_group_name_H-M   'P 1'
#
loop_
_entity.id
_entity.type
_entity.pdbx_description
1 polymer ?
#
loop_
_entity_poly.entity_id
_entity_poly.type
_entity_poly.pdbx_seq_one_letter_code
_entity_poly.pdbx_strand_id
1 'polypeptide(L)'
;MKIGILGLGLIGGCLSFDLRSQGHYILGVSRRESTCQKAIDLGIVDQASLDLSLLASAEVVFICTPIGLIVPQIQELITHLPKTTIITDVGSVKTPVVEAISPLWENFIGGHPMAGKTDVGIEAAQQNLFVNRPYVLTPIETTPNHIVTIVEEIVRSLGSIIYHCQPEQHDRAVSWISHLPVMVSASLIAACLSETDPEIAELAQNFASSGFRDTSRVGGGNPELGVMMAQYNRQALLHSLHQYRENLDEFIHIIEQEKWELLAEKFKLNQQARPHFVE
;
A
#
# COMPACT_ATOMS: atom_id res chain seq x y z
N MET A 1 -2.08 -0.55 -25.90
CA MET A 1 -2.17 -1.91 -25.27
C MET A 1 -3.56 -2.13 -24.70
N LYS A 2 -3.97 -3.39 -24.57
CA LYS A 2 -5.13 -3.77 -23.74
C LYS A 2 -4.65 -4.08 -22.33
N ILE A 3 -5.14 -3.32 -21.38
CA ILE A 3 -4.74 -3.46 -19.96
C ILE A 3 -5.95 -3.90 -19.13
N GLY A 4 -5.78 -4.98 -18.40
CA GLY A 4 -6.75 -5.50 -17.46
C GLY A 4 -6.57 -4.91 -16.07
N ILE A 5 -7.66 -4.56 -15.40
CA ILE A 5 -7.68 -4.12 -14.00
C ILE A 5 -8.63 -5.03 -13.23
N LEU A 6 -8.07 -5.88 -12.38
CA LEU A 6 -8.84 -6.73 -11.47
C LEU A 6 -8.96 -6.04 -10.12
N GLY A 7 -10.13 -5.53 -9.82
CA GLY A 7 -10.40 -4.73 -8.62
C GLY A 7 -10.52 -3.23 -8.92
N LEU A 8 -11.74 -2.78 -9.18
CA LEU A 8 -12.06 -1.36 -9.48
C LEU A 8 -12.37 -0.59 -8.17
N GLY A 9 -11.38 -0.57 -7.24
CA GLY A 9 -11.38 0.28 -6.06
C GLY A 9 -10.67 1.62 -6.33
N LEU A 10 -10.18 2.28 -5.28
CA LEU A 10 -9.40 3.51 -5.40
C LEU A 10 -8.20 3.34 -6.35
N ILE A 11 -7.31 2.40 -6.07
CA ILE A 11 -6.06 2.23 -6.83
C ILE A 11 -6.35 1.76 -8.27
N GLY A 12 -7.20 0.73 -8.43
CA GLY A 12 -7.57 0.26 -9.75
C GLY A 12 -8.32 1.30 -10.58
N GLY A 13 -9.17 2.11 -9.94
CA GLY A 13 -9.85 3.24 -10.59
C GLY A 13 -8.89 4.33 -11.03
N CYS A 14 -7.91 4.71 -10.19
CA CYS A 14 -6.88 5.70 -10.55
C CYS A 14 -5.99 5.20 -11.69
N LEU A 15 -5.55 3.93 -11.65
CA LEU A 15 -4.80 3.30 -12.75
C LEU A 15 -5.61 3.33 -14.05
N SER A 16 -6.89 2.95 -13.98
CA SER A 16 -7.79 2.98 -15.13
C SER A 16 -7.88 4.38 -15.73
N PHE A 17 -8.03 5.40 -14.87
CA PHE A 17 -8.12 6.80 -15.29
C PHE A 17 -6.88 7.25 -16.07
N ASP A 18 -5.71 7.06 -15.45
CA ASP A 18 -4.45 7.55 -16.02
C ASP A 18 -4.10 6.77 -17.30
N LEU A 19 -4.17 5.44 -17.28
CA LEU A 19 -3.82 4.59 -18.42
C LEU A 19 -4.78 4.79 -19.61
N ARG A 20 -6.09 4.95 -19.35
CA ARG A 20 -7.04 5.24 -20.43
C ARG A 20 -6.78 6.59 -21.06
N SER A 21 -6.44 7.62 -20.27
CA SER A 21 -6.09 8.94 -20.79
C SER A 21 -4.86 8.94 -21.71
N GLN A 22 -4.00 7.92 -21.56
CA GLN A 22 -2.82 7.70 -22.40
C GLN A 22 -3.11 6.86 -23.65
N GLY A 23 -4.39 6.52 -23.91
CA GLY A 23 -4.82 5.79 -25.10
C GLY A 23 -4.75 4.26 -24.97
N HIS A 24 -4.58 3.72 -23.76
CA HIS A 24 -4.74 2.29 -23.53
C HIS A 24 -6.22 1.89 -23.52
N TYR A 25 -6.52 0.65 -23.92
CA TYR A 25 -7.85 0.07 -23.86
C TYR A 25 -8.01 -0.68 -22.53
N ILE A 26 -8.91 -0.24 -21.68
CA ILE A 26 -9.01 -0.71 -20.29
C ILE A 26 -10.16 -1.70 -20.12
N LEU A 27 -9.83 -2.89 -19.62
CA LEU A 27 -10.75 -3.96 -19.26
C LEU A 27 -10.82 -4.05 -17.73
N GLY A 28 -11.96 -3.71 -17.15
CA GLY A 28 -12.15 -3.68 -15.70
C GLY A 28 -12.95 -4.89 -15.19
N VAL A 29 -12.50 -5.54 -14.13
CA VAL A 29 -13.27 -6.58 -13.44
C VAL A 29 -13.47 -6.21 -11.99
N SER A 30 -14.71 -6.34 -11.52
CA SER A 30 -15.09 -6.12 -10.12
C SER A 30 -16.14 -7.15 -9.70
N ARG A 31 -16.17 -7.52 -8.44
CA ARG A 31 -17.20 -8.43 -7.88
C ARG A 31 -18.59 -7.80 -7.72
N ARG A 32 -18.74 -6.49 -7.97
CA ARG A 32 -19.99 -5.74 -7.82
C ARG A 32 -20.39 -5.13 -9.14
N GLU A 33 -21.58 -5.45 -9.62
CA GLU A 33 -22.12 -4.88 -10.85
C GLU A 33 -22.21 -3.35 -10.80
N SER A 34 -22.63 -2.80 -9.66
CA SER A 34 -22.69 -1.35 -9.45
C SER A 34 -21.32 -0.67 -9.62
N THR A 35 -20.23 -1.33 -9.23
CA THR A 35 -18.87 -0.82 -9.43
C THR A 35 -18.46 -0.88 -10.91
N CYS A 36 -18.83 -1.94 -11.63
CA CYS A 36 -18.60 -2.06 -13.06
C CYS A 36 -19.36 -0.96 -13.82
N GLN A 37 -20.64 -0.77 -13.52
CA GLN A 37 -21.43 0.28 -14.14
C GLN A 37 -20.85 1.67 -13.85
N LYS A 38 -20.48 1.93 -12.60
CA LYS A 38 -19.86 3.20 -12.20
C LYS A 38 -18.55 3.48 -12.94
N ALA A 39 -17.72 2.45 -13.16
CA ALA A 39 -16.46 2.59 -13.92
C ALA A 39 -16.73 2.99 -15.37
N ILE A 40 -17.77 2.44 -15.98
CA ILE A 40 -18.23 2.81 -17.34
C ILE A 40 -18.76 4.24 -17.34
N ASP A 41 -19.64 4.60 -16.40
CA ASP A 41 -20.23 5.93 -16.30
C ASP A 41 -19.20 7.04 -16.09
N LEU A 42 -18.14 6.74 -15.31
CA LEU A 42 -17.00 7.63 -15.12
C LEU A 42 -16.08 7.70 -16.35
N GLY A 43 -16.28 6.83 -17.34
CA GLY A 43 -15.47 6.77 -18.53
C GLY A 43 -14.01 6.37 -18.26
N ILE A 44 -13.76 5.55 -17.23
CA ILE A 44 -12.38 5.14 -16.85
C ILE A 44 -12.02 3.75 -17.34
N VAL A 45 -12.99 3.00 -17.83
CA VAL A 45 -12.79 1.71 -18.50
C VAL A 45 -13.52 1.69 -19.83
N ASP A 46 -13.07 0.86 -20.77
CA ASP A 46 -13.75 0.65 -22.05
C ASP A 46 -14.79 -0.49 -21.96
N GLN A 47 -14.50 -1.48 -21.12
CA GLN A 47 -15.41 -2.55 -20.76
C GLN A 47 -15.27 -2.90 -19.29
N ALA A 48 -16.36 -3.34 -18.66
CA ALA A 48 -16.36 -3.84 -17.30
C ALA A 48 -17.26 -5.09 -17.17
N SER A 49 -16.87 -6.04 -16.31
CA SER A 49 -17.60 -7.30 -16.08
C SER A 49 -17.39 -7.81 -14.66
N LEU A 50 -18.26 -8.73 -14.26
CA LEU A 50 -18.05 -9.58 -13.08
C LEU A 50 -17.18 -10.80 -13.42
N ASP A 51 -17.08 -11.15 -14.70
CA ASP A 51 -16.43 -12.35 -15.21
C ASP A 51 -14.96 -12.10 -15.54
N LEU A 52 -14.06 -12.90 -14.96
CA LEU A 52 -12.62 -12.86 -15.19
C LEU A 52 -12.24 -13.13 -16.65
N SER A 53 -13.06 -13.84 -17.41
CA SER A 53 -12.82 -14.14 -18.82
C SER A 53 -12.72 -12.88 -19.69
N LEU A 54 -13.28 -11.74 -19.25
CA LEU A 54 -13.09 -10.44 -19.91
C LEU A 54 -11.59 -10.11 -20.07
N LEU A 55 -10.76 -10.50 -19.10
CA LEU A 55 -9.32 -10.20 -19.09
C LEU A 55 -8.50 -11.10 -20.02
N ALA A 56 -9.09 -12.12 -20.64
CA ALA A 56 -8.40 -13.07 -21.53
C ALA A 56 -7.70 -12.38 -22.73
N SER A 57 -8.16 -11.20 -23.13
CA SER A 57 -7.55 -10.42 -24.23
C SER A 57 -6.56 -9.35 -23.76
N ALA A 58 -6.29 -9.25 -22.46
CA ALA A 58 -5.36 -8.29 -21.89
C ALA A 58 -3.91 -8.72 -22.14
N GLU A 59 -3.06 -7.75 -22.44
CA GLU A 59 -1.60 -7.93 -22.56
C GLU A 59 -0.92 -7.83 -21.19
N VAL A 60 -1.44 -6.94 -20.34
CA VAL A 60 -0.98 -6.73 -18.95
C VAL A 60 -2.20 -6.68 -18.04
N VAL A 61 -2.15 -7.35 -16.88
CA VAL A 61 -3.22 -7.30 -15.87
C VAL A 61 -2.66 -6.80 -14.53
N PHE A 62 -3.26 -5.73 -14.01
CA PHE A 62 -3.01 -5.22 -12.65
C PHE A 62 -4.03 -5.81 -11.68
N ILE A 63 -3.54 -6.43 -10.61
CA ILE A 63 -4.36 -6.99 -9.54
C ILE A 63 -4.47 -5.95 -8.41
N CYS A 64 -5.61 -5.28 -8.35
CA CYS A 64 -5.88 -4.14 -7.46
C CYS A 64 -6.86 -4.48 -6.33
N THR A 65 -6.90 -5.74 -5.94
CA THR A 65 -7.78 -6.23 -4.86
C THR A 65 -7.06 -6.23 -3.51
N PRO A 66 -7.79 -6.33 -2.38
CA PRO A 66 -7.18 -6.46 -1.07
C PRO A 66 -6.16 -7.60 -1.02
N ILE A 67 -5.07 -7.41 -0.27
CA ILE A 67 -3.91 -8.31 -0.28
C ILE A 67 -4.28 -9.79 -0.06
N GLY A 68 -5.23 -10.09 0.83
CA GLY A 68 -5.69 -11.46 1.09
C GLY A 68 -6.41 -12.12 -0.08
N LEU A 69 -6.81 -11.35 -1.09
CA LEU A 69 -7.49 -11.84 -2.28
C LEU A 69 -6.56 -11.93 -3.50
N ILE A 70 -5.37 -11.34 -3.47
CA ILE A 70 -4.45 -11.29 -4.63
C ILE A 70 -4.11 -12.70 -5.09
N VAL A 71 -3.58 -13.54 -4.22
CA VAL A 71 -3.15 -14.91 -4.57
C VAL A 71 -4.31 -15.77 -5.06
N PRO A 72 -5.45 -15.91 -4.34
CA PRO A 72 -6.57 -16.69 -4.83
C PRO A 72 -7.12 -16.23 -6.18
N GLN A 73 -7.20 -14.91 -6.39
CA GLN A 73 -7.71 -14.36 -7.64
C GLN A 73 -6.75 -14.55 -8.81
N ILE A 74 -5.43 -14.46 -8.60
CA ILE A 74 -4.47 -14.79 -9.64
C ILE A 74 -4.56 -16.27 -10.00
N GLN A 75 -4.69 -17.18 -9.02
CA GLN A 75 -4.82 -18.61 -9.25
C GLN A 75 -6.06 -18.95 -10.10
N GLU A 76 -7.17 -18.27 -9.90
CA GLU A 76 -8.36 -18.39 -10.73
C GLU A 76 -8.13 -17.76 -12.11
N LEU A 77 -7.62 -16.52 -12.16
CA LEU A 77 -7.44 -15.73 -13.37
C LEU A 77 -6.53 -16.41 -14.39
N ILE A 78 -5.44 -17.04 -13.96
CA ILE A 78 -4.46 -17.68 -14.89
C ILE A 78 -5.07 -18.85 -15.68
N THR A 79 -6.25 -19.37 -15.30
CA THR A 79 -6.97 -20.38 -16.07
C THR A 79 -7.65 -19.78 -17.32
N HIS A 80 -7.83 -18.47 -17.35
CA HIS A 80 -8.46 -17.72 -18.44
C HIS A 80 -7.44 -17.01 -19.34
N LEU A 81 -6.20 -16.79 -18.86
CA LEU A 81 -5.21 -15.96 -19.56
C LEU A 81 -4.31 -16.74 -20.51
N PRO A 82 -3.94 -16.16 -21.66
CA PRO A 82 -2.80 -16.62 -22.45
C PRO A 82 -1.51 -16.60 -21.60
N LYS A 83 -0.64 -17.57 -21.78
CA LYS A 83 0.66 -17.64 -21.05
C LYS A 83 1.57 -16.43 -21.29
N THR A 84 1.32 -15.67 -22.33
CA THR A 84 2.06 -14.44 -22.65
C THR A 84 1.60 -13.21 -21.88
N THR A 85 0.44 -13.26 -21.21
CA THR A 85 -0.07 -12.13 -20.43
C THR A 85 0.83 -11.83 -19.24
N ILE A 86 1.16 -10.57 -19.05
CA ILE A 86 1.92 -10.08 -17.89
C ILE A 86 0.95 -9.84 -16.73
N ILE A 87 1.29 -10.30 -15.54
CA ILE A 87 0.54 -9.99 -14.32
C ILE A 87 1.41 -9.20 -13.36
N THR A 88 0.86 -8.13 -12.81
CA THR A 88 1.44 -7.38 -11.69
C THR A 88 0.37 -7.08 -10.65
N ASP A 89 0.76 -6.90 -9.40
CA ASP A 89 -0.16 -6.52 -8.33
C ASP A 89 0.17 -5.12 -7.79
N VAL A 90 -0.69 -4.61 -6.91
CA VAL A 90 -0.50 -3.32 -6.22
C VAL A 90 -0.51 -3.46 -4.69
N GLY A 91 -0.36 -4.66 -4.19
CA GLY A 91 -0.45 -4.96 -2.76
C GLY A 91 0.66 -4.30 -1.93
N SER A 92 0.34 -3.97 -0.69
CA SER A 92 1.27 -3.29 0.24
C SER A 92 2.31 -4.22 0.88
N VAL A 93 2.25 -5.52 0.64
CA VAL A 93 3.24 -6.54 1.06
C VAL A 93 3.57 -7.40 -0.15
N LYS A 94 4.86 -7.74 -0.34
CA LYS A 94 5.32 -8.40 -1.56
C LYS A 94 5.72 -9.86 -1.37
N THR A 95 6.45 -10.19 -0.31
CA THR A 95 7.01 -11.54 -0.12
C THR A 95 5.97 -12.66 -0.30
N PRO A 96 4.85 -12.70 0.45
CA PRO A 96 3.90 -13.80 0.33
C PRO A 96 3.20 -13.88 -1.03
N VAL A 97 3.06 -12.76 -1.73
CA VAL A 97 2.44 -12.73 -3.06
C VAL A 97 3.43 -13.25 -4.11
N VAL A 98 4.67 -12.75 -4.10
CA VAL A 98 5.71 -13.16 -5.06
C VAL A 98 6.05 -14.65 -4.90
N GLU A 99 6.26 -15.12 -3.67
CA GLU A 99 6.53 -16.54 -3.38
C GLU A 99 5.41 -17.47 -3.85
N ALA A 100 4.16 -17.05 -3.70
CA ALA A 100 3.02 -17.87 -4.10
C ALA A 100 2.77 -17.88 -5.62
N ILE A 101 3.03 -16.78 -6.32
CA ILE A 101 2.63 -16.61 -7.72
C ILE A 101 3.76 -16.91 -8.70
N SER A 102 5.01 -16.55 -8.41
CA SER A 102 6.12 -16.75 -9.34
C SER A 102 6.30 -18.20 -9.79
N PRO A 103 6.08 -19.23 -8.96
CA PRO A 103 6.12 -20.61 -9.41
C PRO A 103 4.96 -21.02 -10.34
N LEU A 104 3.85 -20.29 -10.31
CA LEU A 104 2.64 -20.58 -11.08
C LEU A 104 2.58 -19.82 -12.41
N TRP A 105 3.18 -18.62 -12.44
CA TRP A 105 3.13 -17.71 -13.58
C TRP A 105 4.45 -17.00 -13.79
N GLU A 106 5.20 -17.41 -14.80
CA GLU A 106 6.54 -16.87 -15.11
C GLU A 106 6.50 -15.36 -15.41
N ASN A 107 5.43 -14.90 -16.10
CA ASN A 107 5.25 -13.51 -16.48
C ASN A 107 4.60 -12.68 -15.35
N PHE A 108 5.06 -12.88 -14.12
CA PHE A 108 4.63 -12.13 -12.94
C PHE A 108 5.75 -11.24 -12.39
N ILE A 109 5.39 -10.03 -11.99
CA ILE A 109 6.25 -9.12 -11.23
C ILE A 109 5.43 -8.44 -10.14
N GLY A 110 5.90 -8.50 -8.90
CA GLY A 110 5.26 -7.80 -7.78
C GLY A 110 5.43 -6.28 -7.91
N GLY A 111 4.36 -5.53 -7.63
CA GLY A 111 4.35 -4.08 -7.66
C GLY A 111 3.68 -3.49 -6.43
N HIS A 112 4.08 -2.27 -6.03
CA HIS A 112 3.45 -1.52 -4.95
C HIS A 112 3.57 -0.01 -5.20
N PRO A 113 2.49 0.67 -5.61
CA PRO A 113 2.43 2.13 -5.62
C PRO A 113 2.36 2.65 -4.17
N MET A 114 3.38 3.42 -3.75
CA MET A 114 3.40 4.08 -2.44
C MET A 114 2.48 5.31 -2.46
N ALA A 115 1.23 5.10 -2.84
CA ALA A 115 0.23 6.14 -3.03
C ALA A 115 -1.14 5.65 -2.52
N GLY A 116 -1.89 6.54 -1.89
CA GLY A 116 -3.21 6.22 -1.35
C GLY A 116 -3.87 7.43 -0.73
N LYS A 117 -5.13 7.25 -0.34
CA LYS A 117 -5.97 8.22 0.36
C LYS A 117 -6.75 7.53 1.46
N THR A 118 -7.38 8.31 2.32
CA THR A 118 -8.33 7.81 3.31
C THR A 118 -9.66 7.38 2.69
N ASP A 119 -10.01 8.02 1.56
CA ASP A 119 -11.23 7.69 0.81
C ASP A 119 -11.08 6.32 0.13
N VAL A 120 -12.18 5.59 0.03
CA VAL A 120 -12.23 4.22 -0.51
C VAL A 120 -13.24 4.11 -1.65
N GLY A 121 -13.10 3.05 -2.44
CA GLY A 121 -14.04 2.77 -3.53
C GLY A 121 -13.67 3.46 -4.83
N ILE A 122 -14.48 3.21 -5.85
CA ILE A 122 -14.27 3.76 -7.19
C ILE A 122 -14.61 5.26 -7.26
N GLU A 123 -15.50 5.72 -6.39
CA GLU A 123 -15.90 7.12 -6.28
C GLU A 123 -14.74 8.04 -5.87
N ALA A 124 -13.76 7.48 -5.18
CA ALA A 124 -12.55 8.19 -4.77
C ALA A 124 -11.45 8.21 -5.85
N ALA A 125 -11.68 7.53 -6.98
CA ALA A 125 -10.70 7.49 -8.07
C ALA A 125 -10.47 8.89 -8.67
N GLN A 126 -9.20 9.18 -8.94
CA GLN A 126 -8.77 10.46 -9.49
C GLN A 126 -7.58 10.26 -10.43
N GLN A 127 -7.34 11.22 -11.30
CA GLN A 127 -6.12 11.27 -12.10
C GLN A 127 -4.91 11.72 -11.28
N ASN A 128 -3.73 11.31 -11.75
CA ASN A 128 -2.44 11.75 -11.22
C ASN A 128 -2.17 11.37 -9.76
N LEU A 129 -2.81 10.31 -9.25
CA LEU A 129 -2.54 9.83 -7.89
C LEU A 129 -1.08 9.40 -7.72
N PHE A 130 -0.46 8.90 -8.76
CA PHE A 130 0.86 8.27 -8.76
C PHE A 130 2.00 9.24 -9.12
N VAL A 131 1.68 10.44 -9.60
CA VAL A 131 2.69 11.43 -10.03
C VAL A 131 3.61 11.82 -8.87
N ASN A 132 4.93 11.72 -9.10
CA ASN A 132 5.98 11.96 -8.12
C ASN A 132 5.89 11.08 -6.86
N ARG A 133 5.19 9.94 -6.94
CA ARG A 133 5.13 8.96 -5.86
C ARG A 133 6.06 7.78 -6.16
N PRO A 134 6.71 7.20 -5.14
CA PRO A 134 7.45 5.95 -5.33
C PRO A 134 6.52 4.84 -5.82
N TYR A 135 7.00 4.07 -6.78
CA TYR A 135 6.40 2.80 -7.18
C TYR A 135 7.47 1.73 -7.12
N VAL A 136 7.29 0.78 -6.22
CA VAL A 136 8.28 -0.29 -6.02
C VAL A 136 7.90 -1.49 -6.88
N LEU A 137 8.87 -1.99 -7.66
CA LEU A 137 8.80 -3.25 -8.37
C LEU A 137 9.73 -4.24 -7.69
N THR A 138 9.28 -5.49 -7.56
CA THR A 138 10.02 -6.53 -6.87
C THR A 138 10.30 -7.72 -7.79
N PRO A 139 11.15 -7.55 -8.83
CA PRO A 139 11.58 -8.65 -9.66
C PRO A 139 12.43 -9.62 -8.85
N ILE A 140 12.28 -10.91 -9.14
CA ILE A 140 13.17 -11.98 -8.62
C ILE A 140 14.05 -12.50 -9.75
N GLU A 141 15.00 -13.37 -9.43
CA GLU A 141 15.98 -13.91 -10.42
C GLU A 141 15.30 -14.55 -11.63
N THR A 142 14.14 -15.19 -11.42
CA THR A 142 13.37 -15.84 -12.50
C THR A 142 12.45 -14.93 -13.25
N THR A 143 12.27 -13.65 -12.85
CA THR A 143 11.42 -12.70 -13.55
C THR A 143 12.07 -12.31 -14.89
N PRO A 144 11.41 -12.55 -16.05
CA PRO A 144 12.00 -12.22 -17.34
C PRO A 144 12.22 -10.71 -17.52
N ASN A 145 13.39 -10.32 -18.03
CA ASN A 145 13.77 -8.90 -18.16
C ASN A 145 12.76 -8.08 -19.00
N HIS A 146 12.20 -8.69 -20.05
CA HIS A 146 11.22 -7.99 -20.89
C HIS A 146 9.94 -7.62 -20.12
N ILE A 147 9.54 -8.45 -19.13
CA ILE A 147 8.40 -8.16 -18.23
C ILE A 147 8.70 -6.93 -17.38
N VAL A 148 9.90 -6.91 -16.78
CA VAL A 148 10.34 -5.76 -15.97
C VAL A 148 10.28 -4.50 -16.80
N THR A 149 10.85 -4.51 -18.02
CA THR A 149 10.86 -3.34 -18.92
C THR A 149 9.45 -2.85 -19.26
N ILE A 150 8.55 -3.75 -19.64
CA ILE A 150 7.17 -3.38 -20.02
C ILE A 150 6.42 -2.76 -18.83
N VAL A 151 6.52 -3.38 -17.64
CA VAL A 151 5.83 -2.86 -16.45
C VAL A 151 6.45 -1.53 -15.99
N GLU A 152 7.78 -1.39 -16.08
CA GLU A 152 8.44 -0.10 -15.83
C GLU A 152 7.95 1.02 -16.76
N GLU A 153 7.84 0.75 -18.06
CA GLU A 153 7.36 1.72 -19.04
C GLU A 153 5.94 2.20 -18.69
N ILE A 154 5.05 1.26 -18.32
CA ILE A 154 3.68 1.59 -17.88
C ILE A 154 3.73 2.42 -16.59
N VAL A 155 4.48 1.99 -15.58
CA VAL A 155 4.58 2.71 -14.30
C VAL A 155 5.22 4.09 -14.47
N ARG A 156 6.22 4.21 -15.32
CA ARG A 156 6.86 5.49 -15.68
C ARG A 156 5.88 6.45 -16.34
N SER A 157 5.00 5.93 -17.19
CA SER A 157 3.97 6.75 -17.85
C SER A 157 2.95 7.35 -16.88
N LEU A 158 2.80 6.75 -15.69
CA LEU A 158 1.98 7.30 -14.60
C LEU A 158 2.66 8.46 -13.85
N GLY A 159 3.89 8.81 -14.22
CA GLY A 159 4.68 9.84 -13.55
C GLY A 159 5.29 9.40 -12.21
N SER A 160 5.33 8.12 -11.94
CA SER A 160 5.89 7.56 -10.69
C SER A 160 7.42 7.52 -10.71
N ILE A 161 8.02 7.57 -9.52
CA ILE A 161 9.44 7.34 -9.30
C ILE A 161 9.65 5.85 -9.02
N ILE A 162 10.35 5.15 -9.92
CA ILE A 162 10.48 3.69 -9.85
C ILE A 162 11.65 3.29 -8.94
N TYR A 163 11.40 2.32 -8.08
CA TYR A 163 12.40 1.65 -7.25
C TYR A 163 12.34 0.14 -7.47
N HIS A 164 13.51 -0.51 -7.41
CA HIS A 164 13.63 -1.96 -7.42
C HIS A 164 14.25 -2.47 -6.14
N CYS A 165 13.71 -3.54 -5.60
CA CYS A 165 14.30 -4.28 -4.49
C CYS A 165 13.76 -5.71 -4.46
N GLN A 166 14.38 -6.56 -3.65
CA GLN A 166 13.83 -7.90 -3.38
C GLN A 166 12.55 -7.80 -2.53
N PRO A 167 11.60 -8.76 -2.67
CA PRO A 167 10.34 -8.75 -1.91
C PRO A 167 10.52 -8.58 -0.41
N GLU A 168 11.47 -9.27 0.20
CA GLU A 168 11.75 -9.20 1.64
C GLU A 168 12.33 -7.84 2.05
N GLN A 169 13.14 -7.22 1.19
CA GLN A 169 13.67 -5.87 1.43
C GLN A 169 12.54 -4.84 1.40
N HIS A 170 11.62 -4.97 0.44
CA HIS A 170 10.40 -4.17 0.37
C HIS A 170 9.62 -4.27 1.68
N ASP A 171 9.28 -5.49 2.10
CA ASP A 171 8.41 -5.73 3.26
C ASP A 171 9.06 -5.22 4.56
N ARG A 172 10.38 -5.35 4.68
CA ARG A 172 11.12 -4.76 5.80
C ARG A 172 11.11 -3.24 5.75
N ALA A 173 11.31 -2.62 4.59
CA ALA A 173 11.30 -1.17 4.45
C ALA A 173 9.92 -0.58 4.77
N VAL A 174 8.84 -1.14 4.19
CA VAL A 174 7.47 -0.64 4.46
C VAL A 174 7.01 -0.91 5.89
N SER A 175 7.58 -1.91 6.57
CA SER A 175 7.30 -2.11 8.00
C SER A 175 7.68 -0.88 8.82
N TRP A 176 8.80 -0.22 8.52
CA TRP A 176 9.26 0.97 9.24
C TRP A 176 8.46 2.23 8.91
N ILE A 177 8.15 2.46 7.62
CA ILE A 177 7.63 3.76 7.15
C ILE A 177 6.11 3.79 6.96
N SER A 178 5.45 2.63 7.03
CA SER A 178 4.01 2.50 6.81
C SER A 178 3.33 1.72 7.92
N HIS A 179 3.72 0.46 8.17
CA HIS A 179 3.00 -0.41 9.07
C HIS A 179 3.24 -0.05 10.56
N LEU A 180 4.49 0.19 10.95
CA LEU A 180 4.84 0.66 12.30
C LEU A 180 4.12 1.96 12.65
N PRO A 181 4.11 3.01 11.81
CA PRO A 181 3.34 4.23 12.08
C PRO A 181 1.86 3.98 12.36
N VAL A 182 1.20 3.05 11.68
CA VAL A 182 -0.20 2.70 11.95
C VAL A 182 -0.35 2.10 13.35
N MET A 183 0.51 1.15 13.73
CA MET A 183 0.45 0.49 15.03
C MET A 183 0.77 1.45 16.19
N VAL A 184 1.78 2.30 16.01
CA VAL A 184 2.16 3.32 16.99
C VAL A 184 1.05 4.35 17.17
N SER A 185 0.49 4.83 16.08
CA SER A 185 -0.62 5.76 16.07
C SER A 185 -1.88 5.19 16.75
N ALA A 186 -2.22 3.93 16.47
CA ALA A 186 -3.31 3.24 17.15
C ALA A 186 -3.03 3.04 18.65
N SER A 187 -1.79 2.70 19.02
CA SER A 187 -1.36 2.56 20.41
C SER A 187 -1.42 3.88 21.17
N LEU A 188 -1.11 5.01 20.53
CA LEU A 188 -1.26 6.34 21.11
C LEU A 188 -2.72 6.64 21.46
N ILE A 189 -3.65 6.33 20.55
CA ILE A 189 -5.09 6.48 20.82
C ILE A 189 -5.53 5.59 21.98
N ALA A 190 -5.12 4.32 21.96
CA ALA A 190 -5.44 3.37 23.04
C ALA A 190 -4.87 3.79 24.39
N ALA A 191 -3.66 4.35 24.43
CA ALA A 191 -3.06 4.89 25.65
C ALA A 191 -3.87 6.05 26.23
N CYS A 192 -4.35 6.97 25.39
CA CYS A 192 -5.23 8.05 25.86
C CYS A 192 -6.57 7.53 26.39
N LEU A 193 -7.10 6.46 25.79
CA LEU A 193 -8.33 5.82 26.26
C LEU A 193 -8.16 5.05 27.58
N SER A 194 -6.92 4.77 28.00
CA SER A 194 -6.64 4.08 29.28
C SER A 194 -6.61 5.02 30.48
N GLU A 195 -6.77 6.35 30.30
CA GLU A 195 -6.91 7.30 31.39
C GLU A 195 -8.16 6.97 32.24
N THR A 196 -7.98 6.79 33.52
CA THR A 196 -9.03 6.34 34.43
C THR A 196 -9.78 7.47 35.13
N ASP A 197 -9.18 8.66 35.18
CA ASP A 197 -9.84 9.86 35.70
C ASP A 197 -10.72 10.50 34.60
N PRO A 198 -12.07 10.52 34.80
CA PRO A 198 -12.98 11.04 33.79
C PRO A 198 -12.77 12.53 33.48
N GLU A 199 -12.37 13.33 34.47
CA GLU A 199 -12.14 14.77 34.29
C GLU A 199 -10.88 14.99 33.45
N ILE A 200 -9.82 14.23 33.70
CA ILE A 200 -8.58 14.29 32.91
C ILE A 200 -8.81 13.77 31.50
N ALA A 201 -9.57 12.69 31.33
CA ALA A 201 -9.93 12.17 30.01
C ALA A 201 -10.73 13.20 29.18
N GLU A 202 -11.70 13.89 29.78
CA GLU A 202 -12.48 14.95 29.12
C GLU A 202 -11.59 16.15 28.74
N LEU A 203 -10.73 16.60 29.66
CA LEU A 203 -9.77 17.67 29.38
C LEU A 203 -8.81 17.31 28.24
N ALA A 204 -8.29 16.08 28.23
CA ALA A 204 -7.41 15.60 27.16
C ALA A 204 -8.11 15.62 25.78
N GLN A 205 -9.39 15.22 25.73
CA GLN A 205 -10.20 15.29 24.50
C GLN A 205 -10.41 16.74 24.06
N ASN A 206 -10.76 17.62 24.97
CA ASN A 206 -11.02 19.03 24.69
C ASN A 206 -9.76 19.81 24.28
N PHE A 207 -8.58 19.42 24.78
CA PHE A 207 -7.30 20.07 24.50
C PHE A 207 -6.61 19.48 23.27
N ALA A 208 -7.07 18.34 22.73
CA ALA A 208 -6.50 17.69 21.57
C ALA A 208 -6.48 18.64 20.35
N SER A 209 -5.29 18.88 19.81
CA SER A 209 -5.09 19.81 18.71
C SER A 209 -4.22 19.17 17.60
N SER A 210 -3.51 19.99 16.82
CA SER A 210 -2.74 19.55 15.64
C SER A 210 -1.74 18.44 15.96
N GLY A 211 -1.01 18.51 17.08
CA GLY A 211 -0.03 17.50 17.45
C GLY A 211 -0.66 16.11 17.58
N PHE A 212 -1.74 16.01 18.35
CA PHE A 212 -2.45 14.73 18.50
C PHE A 212 -3.10 14.29 17.20
N ARG A 213 -3.79 15.20 16.50
CA ARG A 213 -4.45 14.91 15.21
C ARG A 213 -3.47 14.36 14.18
N ASP A 214 -2.32 14.97 14.01
CA ASP A 214 -1.35 14.59 12.98
C ASP A 214 -0.66 13.26 13.32
N THR A 215 -0.38 13.01 14.62
CA THR A 215 0.24 11.76 15.09
C THR A 215 -0.74 10.60 15.15
N SER A 216 -2.02 10.84 15.46
CA SER A 216 -3.05 9.79 15.59
C SER A 216 -3.80 9.47 14.31
N ARG A 217 -3.62 10.25 13.24
CA ARG A 217 -4.41 10.17 12.00
C ARG A 217 -4.45 8.79 11.36
N VAL A 218 -3.31 8.14 11.24
CA VAL A 218 -3.23 6.84 10.53
C VAL A 218 -3.71 5.67 11.40
N GLY A 219 -3.65 5.79 12.73
CA GLY A 219 -4.16 4.78 13.67
C GLY A 219 -5.69 4.76 13.78
N GLY A 220 -6.35 5.87 13.41
CA GLY A 220 -7.81 5.95 13.32
C GLY A 220 -8.37 5.55 11.95
N GLY A 221 -7.55 4.93 11.07
CA GLY A 221 -7.94 4.52 9.72
C GLY A 221 -8.76 3.22 9.68
N ASN A 222 -8.84 2.60 8.49
CA ASN A 222 -9.58 1.35 8.29
C ASN A 222 -8.99 0.19 9.09
N PRO A 223 -9.74 -0.43 10.04
CA PRO A 223 -9.26 -1.53 10.87
C PRO A 223 -8.84 -2.76 10.06
N GLU A 224 -9.55 -3.10 8.98
CA GLU A 224 -9.23 -4.25 8.12
C GLU A 224 -7.84 -4.11 7.50
N LEU A 225 -7.48 -2.89 7.09
CA LEU A 225 -6.16 -2.60 6.53
C LEU A 225 -5.05 -2.81 7.56
N GLY A 226 -5.25 -2.34 8.80
CA GLY A 226 -4.33 -2.56 9.91
C GLY A 226 -4.12 -4.04 10.21
N VAL A 227 -5.21 -4.82 10.25
CA VAL A 227 -5.15 -6.28 10.46
C VAL A 227 -4.39 -6.97 9.31
N MET A 228 -4.67 -6.61 8.07
CA MET A 228 -3.97 -7.18 6.90
C MET A 228 -2.47 -6.87 6.92
N MET A 229 -2.07 -5.65 7.26
CA MET A 229 -0.64 -5.29 7.44
C MET A 229 0.03 -6.20 8.47
N ALA A 230 -0.61 -6.40 9.63
CA ALA A 230 -0.09 -7.25 10.69
C ALA A 230 -0.03 -8.74 10.30
N GLN A 231 -1.03 -9.22 9.58
CA GLN A 231 -1.14 -10.62 9.16
C GLN A 231 -0.12 -10.98 8.07
N TYR A 232 -0.02 -10.15 7.03
CA TYR A 232 0.78 -10.46 5.84
C TYR A 232 2.24 -10.01 5.95
N ASN A 233 2.55 -9.01 6.80
CA ASN A 233 3.92 -8.56 7.08
C ASN A 233 4.34 -8.80 8.54
N ARG A 234 3.90 -9.90 9.12
CA ARG A 234 3.99 -10.17 10.56
C ARG A 234 5.43 -10.10 11.10
N GLN A 235 6.37 -10.75 10.44
CA GLN A 235 7.75 -10.86 10.96
C GLN A 235 8.45 -9.50 10.94
N ALA A 236 8.40 -8.77 9.82
CA ALA A 236 9.01 -7.46 9.70
C ALA A 236 8.34 -6.44 10.64
N LEU A 237 7.01 -6.49 10.76
CA LEU A 237 6.28 -5.61 11.66
C LEU A 237 6.61 -5.88 13.14
N LEU A 238 6.70 -7.14 13.57
CA LEU A 238 7.10 -7.46 14.94
C LEU A 238 8.53 -7.00 15.22
N HIS A 239 9.46 -7.14 14.27
CA HIS A 239 10.81 -6.63 14.41
C HIS A 239 10.80 -5.10 14.63
N SER A 240 10.12 -4.35 13.79
CA SER A 240 10.05 -2.88 13.91
C SER A 240 9.34 -2.43 15.20
N LEU A 241 8.30 -3.14 15.64
CA LEU A 241 7.61 -2.85 16.91
C LEU A 241 8.50 -3.11 18.14
N HIS A 242 9.30 -4.17 18.13
CA HIS A 242 10.23 -4.42 19.24
C HIS A 242 11.31 -3.34 19.32
N GLN A 243 11.88 -2.94 18.19
CA GLN A 243 12.85 -1.85 18.13
C GLN A 243 12.22 -0.50 18.56
N TYR A 244 10.99 -0.23 18.16
CA TYR A 244 10.26 0.95 18.60
C TYR A 244 10.06 0.95 20.13
N ARG A 245 9.66 -0.20 20.68
CA ARG A 245 9.51 -0.35 22.14
C ARG A 245 10.82 -0.11 22.90
N GLU A 246 11.92 -0.70 22.43
CA GLU A 246 13.25 -0.48 23.02
C GLU A 246 13.64 1.01 23.02
N ASN A 247 13.38 1.71 21.91
CA ASN A 247 13.61 3.16 21.86
C ASN A 247 12.70 3.93 22.84
N LEU A 248 11.44 3.52 22.99
CA LEU A 248 10.52 4.15 23.95
C LEU A 248 10.97 3.91 25.39
N ASP A 249 11.39 2.69 25.73
CA ASP A 249 11.93 2.34 27.03
C ASP A 249 13.19 3.17 27.36
N GLU A 250 14.04 3.45 26.35
CA GLU A 250 15.20 4.34 26.51
C GLU A 250 14.78 5.79 26.83
N PHE A 251 13.76 6.34 26.12
CA PHE A 251 13.23 7.66 26.46
C PHE A 251 12.68 7.72 27.87
N ILE A 252 11.91 6.69 28.30
CA ILE A 252 11.39 6.56 29.66
C ILE A 252 12.55 6.60 30.65
N HIS A 253 13.59 5.78 30.46
CA HIS A 253 14.74 5.73 31.36
C HIS A 253 15.50 7.06 31.45
N ILE A 254 15.69 7.76 30.32
CA ILE A 254 16.35 9.07 30.32
C ILE A 254 15.55 10.09 31.16
N ILE A 255 14.23 10.08 31.04
CA ILE A 255 13.32 10.98 31.78
C ILE A 255 13.33 10.62 33.27
N GLU A 256 13.22 9.35 33.65
CA GLU A 256 13.27 8.87 35.03
C GLU A 256 14.58 9.25 35.73
N GLN A 257 15.68 9.28 34.96
CA GLN A 257 17.01 9.64 35.49
C GLN A 257 17.30 11.13 35.39
N GLU A 258 16.34 11.95 34.95
CA GLU A 258 16.47 13.41 34.76
C GLU A 258 17.69 13.82 33.89
N LYS A 259 18.07 13.01 32.90
CA LYS A 259 19.22 13.23 32.00
C LYS A 259 18.84 14.18 30.86
N TRP A 260 18.56 15.42 31.18
CA TRP A 260 18.00 16.42 30.25
C TRP A 260 18.92 16.75 29.07
N GLU A 261 20.24 16.81 29.27
CA GLU A 261 21.19 17.01 28.18
C GLU A 261 21.16 15.86 27.18
N LEU A 262 21.12 14.61 27.65
CA LEU A 262 21.03 13.44 26.77
C LEU A 262 19.71 13.43 26.02
N LEU A 263 18.61 13.81 26.66
CA LEU A 263 17.31 13.94 26.00
C LEU A 263 17.35 14.98 24.89
N ALA A 264 17.97 16.13 25.14
CA ALA A 264 18.11 17.19 24.14
C ALA A 264 18.95 16.74 22.95
N GLU A 265 20.05 16.01 23.18
CA GLU A 265 20.87 15.41 22.12
C GLU A 265 20.06 14.44 21.26
N LYS A 266 19.26 13.56 21.84
CA LYS A 266 18.38 12.65 21.09
C LYS A 266 17.38 13.41 20.22
N PHE A 267 16.72 14.42 20.74
CA PHE A 267 15.79 15.23 19.94
C PHE A 267 16.49 15.94 18.80
N LYS A 268 17.70 16.45 19.00
CA LYS A 268 18.50 17.07 17.95
C LYS A 268 18.85 16.09 16.83
N LEU A 269 19.24 14.86 17.18
CA LEU A 269 19.49 13.81 16.18
C LEU A 269 18.23 13.49 15.38
N ASN A 270 17.07 13.34 16.04
CA ASN A 270 15.80 13.09 15.38
C ASN A 270 15.38 14.25 14.46
N GLN A 271 15.58 15.50 14.89
CA GLN A 271 15.33 16.69 14.08
C GLN A 271 16.18 16.69 12.79
N GLN A 272 17.44 16.30 12.90
CA GLN A 272 18.36 16.22 11.75
C GLN A 272 18.03 15.05 10.80
N ALA A 273 17.52 13.93 11.35
CA ALA A 273 17.21 12.75 10.55
C ALA A 273 15.86 12.84 9.81
N ARG A 274 14.86 13.58 10.37
CA ARG A 274 13.51 13.65 9.83
C ARG A 274 13.44 14.03 8.33
N PRO A 275 14.19 15.01 7.81
CA PRO A 275 14.15 15.38 6.40
C PRO A 275 14.50 14.21 5.44
N HIS A 276 15.31 13.26 5.87
CA HIS A 276 15.64 12.09 5.04
C HIS A 276 14.44 11.17 4.73
N PHE A 277 13.31 11.34 5.43
CA PHE A 277 12.12 10.52 5.25
C PHE A 277 10.93 11.27 4.62
N VAL A 278 10.90 12.59 4.65
CA VAL A 278 9.69 13.37 4.34
C VAL A 278 9.89 14.58 3.40
N GLU A 279 11.09 14.75 2.86
CA GLU A 279 11.43 15.81 1.87
C GLU A 279 11.70 15.28 0.46
#